data_38d5cf23a3e95510d178499423be1bd1
#
_entry.id   38d5cf23a3e95510d178499423be1bd1
#
_cell.length_a   1.000
_cell.length_b   1.000
_cell.length_c   1.000
_cell.angle_alpha   90.00
_cell.angle_beta   90.00
_cell.angle_gamma   90.00
#
_symmetry.space_group_name_H-M   'P 1'
#
loop_
_entity.id
_entity.type
_entity.pdbx_description
1 polymer ?
#
loop_
_entity_poly.entity_id
_entity_poly.type
_entity_poly.pdbx_seq_one_letter_code
_entity_poly.pdbx_strand_id
1 'polypeptide(L)'
;MKHDMYSFYRVISLAAIFWTTVSMSAYTPHETGSRVTASGEKAKEGYTCATNFVPIGSVIIYEGHKYYVQDRMNPGYNRHVDLFMESHKKALQFGRKEAKVQVITPDDSHLKLPKVNKTVKPVNKTAEHKQTTKDSEQTIKEHSQTVNEEKQQ
;
A
#
# COMPACT_ATOMS: atom_id res chain seq x y z
N MET A 1 0.93 28.55 -43.40
CA MET A 1 1.83 27.89 -42.47
C MET A 1 1.14 27.80 -41.13
N LYS A 2 0.58 26.63 -40.79
CA LYS A 2 -0.04 26.40 -39.47
C LYS A 2 1.04 25.75 -38.58
N HIS A 3 1.50 26.48 -37.58
CA HIS A 3 2.40 25.95 -36.59
C HIS A 3 1.59 25.10 -35.61
N ASP A 4 1.73 23.78 -35.75
CA ASP A 4 1.22 22.82 -34.77
C ASP A 4 2.07 22.90 -33.52
N MET A 5 1.57 23.67 -32.57
CA MET A 5 2.17 23.81 -31.25
C MET A 5 1.67 22.65 -30.37
N TYR A 6 2.13 21.44 -30.67
CA TYR A 6 1.94 20.32 -29.76
C TYR A 6 2.87 20.55 -28.58
N SER A 7 2.31 21.15 -27.54
CA SER A 7 2.90 21.25 -26.22
C SER A 7 3.21 19.84 -25.73
N PHE A 8 4.49 19.52 -25.63
CA PHE A 8 4.99 18.34 -24.95
C PHE A 8 4.66 18.46 -23.47
N TYR A 9 3.48 17.99 -23.05
CA TYR A 9 3.23 17.69 -21.64
C TYR A 9 4.12 16.51 -21.28
N ARG A 10 5.29 16.82 -20.78
CA ARG A 10 6.15 15.85 -20.10
C ARG A 10 5.37 15.39 -18.88
N VAL A 11 4.74 14.21 -18.96
CA VAL A 11 4.16 13.57 -17.79
C VAL A 11 5.32 13.32 -16.83
N ILE A 12 5.41 14.16 -15.81
CA ILE A 12 6.35 13.95 -14.71
C ILE A 12 5.79 12.79 -13.93
N SER A 13 6.28 11.60 -14.23
CA SER A 13 6.02 10.42 -13.47
C SER A 13 6.71 10.58 -12.11
N LEU A 14 5.93 10.59 -11.07
CA LEU A 14 6.39 10.79 -9.71
C LEU A 14 6.48 9.44 -9.00
N ALA A 15 7.69 8.97 -8.76
CA ALA A 15 7.91 7.84 -7.86
C ALA A 15 7.29 8.18 -6.48
N ALA A 16 6.40 7.33 -5.98
CA ALA A 16 5.85 7.56 -4.65
C ALA A 16 6.85 7.13 -3.58
N ILE A 17 7.08 7.99 -2.60
CA ILE A 17 7.90 7.71 -1.41
C ILE A 17 7.00 7.85 -0.19
N PHE A 18 6.86 6.77 0.59
CA PHE A 18 6.03 6.79 1.79
C PHE A 18 6.56 5.84 2.87
N TRP A 19 6.11 6.06 4.11
CA TRP A 19 6.37 5.18 5.24
C TRP A 19 5.15 4.34 5.55
N THR A 20 5.36 3.07 5.89
CA THR A 20 4.29 2.17 6.32
C THR A 20 4.81 1.14 7.31
N THR A 21 3.91 0.58 8.12
CA THR A 21 4.19 -0.57 8.97
C THR A 21 3.80 -1.84 8.22
N VAL A 22 4.68 -2.82 8.24
CA VAL A 22 4.51 -4.12 7.57
C VAL A 22 4.87 -5.25 8.53
N SER A 23 4.28 -6.41 8.33
CA SER A 23 4.82 -7.64 8.89
C SER A 23 6.03 -8.06 8.05
N MET A 24 7.09 -8.52 8.70
CA MET A 24 8.32 -8.97 8.02
C MET A 24 8.65 -10.38 8.44
N SER A 25 9.12 -11.17 7.48
CA SER A 25 9.74 -12.48 7.70
C SER A 25 10.90 -12.69 6.71
N ALA A 26 11.43 -13.88 6.64
CA ALA A 26 12.45 -14.24 5.66
C ALA A 26 12.12 -15.59 5.03
N TYR A 27 12.50 -15.77 3.77
CA TYR A 27 12.34 -16.99 3.01
C TYR A 27 13.66 -17.44 2.40
N THR A 28 13.74 -18.71 2.04
CA THR A 28 14.96 -19.34 1.53
C THR A 28 14.67 -20.21 0.31
N PRO A 29 15.71 -20.54 -0.49
CA PRO A 29 15.54 -21.49 -1.59
C PRO A 29 15.08 -22.88 -1.15
N HIS A 30 15.32 -23.23 0.11
CA HIS A 30 14.86 -24.49 0.68
C HIS A 30 13.33 -24.60 0.74
N GLU A 31 12.64 -23.47 0.97
CA GLU A 31 11.18 -23.43 1.08
C GLU A 31 10.51 -23.30 -0.29
N THR A 32 11.12 -22.54 -1.19
CA THR A 32 10.56 -22.27 -2.53
C THR A 32 10.98 -23.28 -3.58
N GLY A 33 12.03 -24.06 -3.34
CA GLY A 33 12.62 -24.98 -4.32
C GLY A 33 13.32 -24.29 -5.48
N SER A 34 13.38 -22.96 -5.51
CA SER A 34 13.94 -22.16 -6.61
C SER A 34 14.55 -20.86 -6.08
N ARG A 35 15.52 -20.33 -6.84
CA ARG A 35 16.03 -18.97 -6.64
C ARG A 35 15.48 -18.00 -7.68
N VAL A 36 14.74 -18.47 -8.67
CA VAL A 36 14.16 -17.60 -9.69
C VAL A 36 12.92 -16.94 -9.10
N THR A 37 12.92 -15.63 -9.08
CA THR A 37 11.86 -14.79 -8.54
C THR A 37 10.76 -14.53 -9.57
N ALA A 38 9.67 -13.91 -9.15
CA ALA A 38 8.57 -13.51 -10.03
C ALA A 38 9.00 -12.48 -11.11
N SER A 39 10.09 -11.74 -10.90
CA SER A 39 10.68 -10.85 -11.92
C SER A 39 11.49 -11.60 -12.98
N GLY A 40 11.78 -12.89 -12.79
CA GLY A 40 12.68 -13.70 -13.62
C GLY A 40 14.16 -13.62 -13.21
N GLU A 41 14.50 -12.74 -12.28
CA GLU A 41 15.87 -12.59 -11.76
C GLU A 41 16.16 -13.64 -10.67
N LYS A 42 17.45 -13.90 -10.43
CA LYS A 42 17.86 -14.74 -9.30
C LYS A 42 17.85 -13.93 -8.00
N ALA A 43 17.19 -14.47 -6.98
CA ALA A 43 17.19 -13.88 -5.64
C ALA A 43 18.60 -13.80 -5.04
N LYS A 44 18.89 -12.71 -4.33
CA LYS A 44 20.18 -12.42 -3.68
C LYS A 44 19.94 -11.99 -2.23
N GLU A 45 20.67 -12.62 -1.28
CA GLU A 45 20.65 -12.22 0.13
C GLU A 45 21.09 -10.75 0.29
N GLY A 46 20.38 -9.99 1.15
CA GLY A 46 20.65 -8.57 1.38
C GLY A 46 20.21 -7.65 0.23
N TYR A 47 19.50 -8.16 -0.77
CA TYR A 47 19.08 -7.39 -1.93
C TYR A 47 17.61 -7.65 -2.30
N THR A 48 17.19 -8.89 -2.36
CA THR A 48 15.89 -9.30 -2.86
C THR A 48 14.87 -9.39 -1.73
N CYS A 49 13.67 -8.89 -1.97
CA CYS A 49 12.51 -9.17 -1.14
C CYS A 49 11.28 -9.52 -1.98
N ALA A 50 10.33 -10.22 -1.34
CA ALA A 50 9.01 -10.53 -1.87
C ALA A 50 7.95 -9.70 -1.16
N THR A 51 6.98 -9.18 -1.90
CA THR A 51 5.79 -8.53 -1.36
C THR A 51 4.69 -8.41 -2.41
N ASN A 52 3.42 -8.28 -1.97
CA ASN A 52 2.27 -8.15 -2.87
C ASN A 52 1.66 -6.75 -2.89
N PHE A 53 2.01 -5.85 -1.94
CA PHE A 53 1.34 -4.56 -1.78
C PHE A 53 1.94 -3.42 -2.62
N VAL A 54 3.09 -3.64 -3.24
CA VAL A 54 3.74 -2.67 -4.15
C VAL A 54 4.22 -3.35 -5.44
N PRO A 55 4.42 -2.63 -6.54
CA PRO A 55 4.90 -3.20 -7.81
C PRO A 55 6.29 -3.85 -7.70
N ILE A 56 6.58 -4.81 -8.58
CA ILE A 56 7.96 -5.27 -8.81
C ILE A 56 8.79 -4.08 -9.28
N GLY A 57 10.05 -4.00 -8.83
CA GLY A 57 10.93 -2.86 -9.05
C GLY A 57 10.85 -1.78 -7.96
N SER A 58 9.88 -1.87 -7.02
CA SER A 58 9.88 -1.01 -5.83
C SER A 58 11.08 -1.29 -4.94
N VAL A 59 11.44 -0.30 -4.10
CA VAL A 59 12.50 -0.44 -3.09
C VAL A 59 11.89 -0.34 -1.69
N ILE A 60 12.22 -1.29 -0.84
CA ILE A 60 11.89 -1.29 0.59
C ILE A 60 13.15 -0.93 1.36
N ILE A 61 13.10 0.14 2.16
CA ILE A 61 14.22 0.51 3.03
C ILE A 61 13.85 0.12 4.46
N TYR A 62 14.61 -0.79 5.02
CA TYR A 62 14.48 -1.30 6.37
C TYR A 62 15.82 -1.17 7.10
N GLU A 63 15.85 -0.49 8.26
CA GLU A 63 17.07 -0.23 9.04
C GLU A 63 18.22 0.35 8.20
N GLY A 64 17.89 1.26 7.25
CA GLY A 64 18.86 1.90 6.36
C GLY A 64 19.32 1.02 5.19
N HIS A 65 18.89 -0.24 5.13
CA HIS A 65 19.23 -1.18 4.06
C HIS A 65 18.16 -1.19 2.97
N LYS A 66 18.59 -1.25 1.70
CA LYS A 66 17.69 -1.26 0.53
C LYS A 66 17.45 -2.68 0.05
N TYR A 67 16.18 -3.07 -0.02
CA TYR A 67 15.74 -4.33 -0.61
C TYR A 67 14.89 -4.06 -1.83
N TYR A 68 15.14 -4.77 -2.91
CA TYR A 68 14.41 -4.61 -4.17
C TYR A 68 13.30 -5.65 -4.26
N VAL A 69 12.10 -5.19 -4.57
CA VAL A 69 10.94 -6.06 -4.77
C VAL A 69 11.09 -6.78 -6.11
N GLN A 70 11.55 -8.00 -6.07
CA GLN A 70 11.74 -8.87 -7.23
C GLN A 70 10.81 -10.08 -7.21
N ASP A 71 10.19 -10.38 -6.06
CA ASP A 71 9.40 -11.58 -5.91
C ASP A 71 7.99 -11.29 -5.37
N ARG A 72 7.15 -12.34 -5.44
CA ARG A 72 5.76 -12.31 -4.97
C ARG A 72 5.53 -13.39 -3.93
N MET A 73 4.60 -13.14 -3.05
CA MET A 73 4.12 -14.05 -2.03
C MET A 73 2.77 -14.65 -2.42
N ASN A 74 2.29 -15.64 -1.67
CA ASN A 74 0.92 -16.10 -1.80
C ASN A 74 -0.08 -14.93 -1.70
N PRO A 75 -1.15 -14.92 -2.50
CA PRO A 75 -2.08 -13.79 -2.59
C PRO A 75 -2.74 -13.36 -1.27
N GLY A 76 -2.80 -14.24 -0.26
CA GLY A 76 -3.36 -13.93 1.06
C GLY A 76 -2.51 -13.02 1.94
N TYR A 77 -1.25 -12.77 1.58
CA TYR A 77 -0.38 -11.89 2.37
C TYR A 77 -0.50 -10.44 1.92
N ASN A 78 -1.12 -9.62 2.77
CA ASN A 78 -1.22 -8.17 2.60
C ASN A 78 -0.26 -7.47 3.57
N ARG A 79 0.39 -6.38 3.11
CA ARG A 79 1.35 -5.59 3.90
C ARG A 79 2.40 -6.44 4.60
N HIS A 80 2.91 -7.43 3.88
CA HIS A 80 3.97 -8.31 4.33
C HIS A 80 5.18 -8.15 3.41
N VAL A 81 6.38 -8.17 3.98
CA VAL A 81 7.66 -8.17 3.28
C VAL A 81 8.44 -9.38 3.73
N ASP A 82 8.89 -10.17 2.76
CA ASP A 82 9.66 -11.38 3.01
C ASP A 82 11.07 -11.20 2.43
N LEU A 83 12.08 -11.24 3.27
CA LEU A 83 13.48 -11.02 2.87
C LEU A 83 14.10 -12.32 2.40
N PHE A 84 14.77 -12.29 1.24
CA PHE A 84 15.50 -13.46 0.78
C PHE A 84 16.77 -13.68 1.60
N MET A 85 16.95 -14.90 2.09
CA MET A 85 18.15 -15.37 2.80
C MET A 85 18.64 -16.69 2.23
N GLU A 86 19.95 -16.86 2.17
CA GLU A 86 20.56 -18.11 1.70
C GLU A 86 20.44 -19.21 2.76
N SER A 87 20.55 -18.84 4.01
CA SER A 87 20.60 -19.76 5.14
C SER A 87 19.24 -19.90 5.83
N HIS A 88 18.67 -21.08 5.82
CA HIS A 88 17.46 -21.41 6.55
C HIS A 88 17.59 -21.10 8.07
N LYS A 89 18.75 -21.37 8.66
CA LYS A 89 19.01 -21.03 10.08
C LYS A 89 18.90 -19.53 10.32
N LYS A 90 19.47 -18.69 9.43
CA LYS A 90 19.35 -17.23 9.56
C LYS A 90 17.91 -16.75 9.36
N ALA A 91 17.17 -17.35 8.42
CA ALA A 91 15.77 -17.03 8.22
C ALA A 91 14.91 -17.33 9.46
N LEU A 92 15.13 -18.48 10.10
CA LEU A 92 14.47 -18.83 11.36
C LEU A 92 14.85 -17.88 12.49
N GLN A 93 16.12 -17.46 12.58
CA GLN A 93 16.57 -16.48 13.58
C GLN A 93 15.98 -15.08 13.35
N PHE A 94 15.80 -14.69 12.09
CA PHE A 94 15.12 -13.43 11.74
C PHE A 94 13.69 -13.42 12.25
N GLY A 95 13.01 -14.54 12.10
CA GLY A 95 11.65 -14.78 12.58
C GLY A 95 10.62 -13.89 11.90
N ARG A 96 9.51 -13.67 12.61
CA ARG A 96 8.45 -12.78 12.16
C ARG A 96 8.34 -11.58 13.10
N LYS A 97 8.26 -10.37 12.55
CA LYS A 97 8.17 -9.13 13.32
C LYS A 97 7.39 -8.06 12.56
N GLU A 98 6.92 -7.06 13.27
CA GLU A 98 6.43 -5.84 12.66
C GLU A 98 7.55 -4.80 12.56
N ALA A 99 7.61 -4.09 11.46
CA ALA A 99 8.61 -3.06 11.23
C ALA A 99 8.04 -1.88 10.43
N LYS A 100 8.55 -0.70 10.73
CA LYS A 100 8.30 0.50 9.94
C LYS A 100 9.33 0.57 8.82
N VAL A 101 8.87 0.61 7.59
CA VAL A 101 9.71 0.67 6.39
C VAL A 101 9.40 1.89 5.56
N GLN A 102 10.40 2.40 4.83
CA GLN A 102 10.18 3.36 3.78
C GLN A 102 10.04 2.62 2.46
N VAL A 103 9.08 3.02 1.65
CA VAL A 103 8.80 2.44 0.34
C VAL A 103 9.04 3.48 -0.72
N ILE A 104 9.72 3.08 -1.79
CA ILE A 104 9.90 3.87 -3.01
C ILE A 104 9.34 3.02 -4.15
N THR A 105 8.24 3.46 -4.77
CA THR A 105 7.69 2.78 -5.94
C THR A 105 8.40 3.23 -7.20
N PRO A 106 8.54 2.36 -8.22
CA PRO A 106 9.02 2.79 -9.52
C PRO A 106 8.05 3.80 -10.12
N ASP A 107 8.58 4.58 -11.03
CA ASP A 107 7.81 5.49 -11.85
C ASP A 107 6.86 4.71 -12.78
N ASP A 108 5.56 4.87 -12.56
CA ASP A 108 4.51 4.18 -13.31
C ASP A 108 4.24 4.79 -14.71
N SER A 109 5.22 5.48 -15.32
CA SER A 109 5.08 6.05 -16.66
C SER A 109 4.69 5.03 -17.75
N HIS A 110 4.73 3.74 -17.43
CA HIS A 110 4.34 2.64 -18.33
C HIS A 110 3.00 1.97 -17.99
N LEU A 111 2.33 2.33 -16.89
CA LEU A 111 0.96 1.88 -16.64
C LEU A 111 0.02 2.64 -17.57
N LYS A 112 -0.49 1.92 -18.58
CA LYS A 112 -1.61 2.39 -19.39
C LYS A 112 -2.75 2.73 -18.45
N LEU A 113 -3.05 4.02 -18.30
CA LEU A 113 -4.24 4.49 -17.59
C LEU A 113 -5.45 3.71 -18.10
N PRO A 114 -6.32 3.17 -17.24
CA PRO A 114 -7.57 2.59 -17.66
C PRO A 114 -8.31 3.66 -18.48
N LYS A 115 -8.76 3.31 -19.68
CA LYS A 115 -9.56 4.20 -20.54
C LYS A 115 -10.78 4.62 -19.73
N VAL A 116 -10.78 5.87 -19.26
CA VAL A 116 -11.96 6.47 -18.63
C VAL A 116 -13.03 6.54 -19.73
N ASN A 117 -14.01 5.65 -19.66
CA ASN A 117 -15.20 5.74 -20.49
C ASN A 117 -15.88 7.08 -20.17
N LYS A 118 -15.76 8.02 -21.10
CA LYS A 118 -16.51 9.29 -21.11
C LYS A 118 -17.99 8.98 -21.31
N THR A 119 -18.68 8.64 -20.23
CA THR A 119 -20.15 8.67 -20.19
C THR A 119 -20.56 9.28 -18.85
N VAL A 120 -20.17 10.52 -18.65
CA VAL A 120 -20.79 11.36 -17.62
C VAL A 120 -21.77 12.25 -18.35
N LYS A 121 -23.07 11.90 -18.29
CA LYS A 121 -24.16 12.80 -18.66
C LYS A 121 -24.12 14.01 -17.72
N PRO A 122 -24.36 15.24 -18.22
CA PRO A 122 -24.39 16.42 -17.37
C PRO A 122 -25.59 16.32 -16.42
N VAL A 123 -25.32 16.37 -15.11
CA VAL A 123 -26.36 16.52 -14.10
C VAL A 123 -26.75 17.99 -14.07
N ASN A 124 -27.98 18.28 -14.49
CA ASN A 124 -28.60 19.58 -14.38
C ASN A 124 -28.62 20.03 -12.92
N LYS A 125 -28.07 21.21 -12.66
CA LYS A 125 -28.35 22.02 -11.49
C LYS A 125 -29.76 22.60 -11.63
N THR A 126 -30.67 22.29 -10.72
CA THR A 126 -31.75 23.22 -10.31
C THR A 126 -32.44 22.71 -9.05
N ALA A 127 -32.49 23.64 -8.08
CA ALA A 127 -33.47 23.81 -6.99
C ALA A 127 -33.42 22.80 -5.82
N GLU A 128 -33.23 23.33 -4.74
CA GLU A 128 -33.88 24.03 -3.61
C GLU A 128 -33.78 23.20 -2.34
N HIS A 129 -33.03 23.65 -1.46
CA HIS A 129 -33.20 24.25 -0.14
C HIS A 129 -34.58 24.07 0.51
N LYS A 130 -34.72 23.25 1.56
CA LYS A 130 -35.27 23.54 2.88
C LYS A 130 -35.59 22.29 3.69
N GLN A 131 -35.35 22.46 5.01
CA GLN A 131 -35.85 21.63 6.12
C GLN A 131 -35.12 20.26 6.31
N THR A 132 -34.58 19.93 7.49
CA THR A 132 -35.01 20.25 8.84
C THR A 132 -33.90 19.93 9.85
N THR A 133 -33.48 20.90 10.60
CA THR A 133 -32.80 20.74 11.90
C THR A 133 -33.86 20.48 12.95
N LYS A 134 -34.04 19.26 13.43
CA LYS A 134 -34.81 18.97 14.65
C LYS A 134 -34.81 17.48 15.00
N ASP A 135 -33.67 16.82 15.15
CA ASP A 135 -33.68 15.48 15.77
C ASP A 135 -32.34 15.11 16.45
N SER A 136 -31.53 16.10 16.80
CA SER A 136 -30.24 15.86 17.49
C SER A 136 -30.20 16.32 18.97
N GLU A 137 -31.32 16.74 19.54
CA GLU A 137 -31.35 17.22 20.95
C GLU A 137 -31.99 16.24 21.96
N GLN A 138 -32.50 15.11 21.52
CA GLN A 138 -33.20 14.17 22.42
C GLN A 138 -32.35 13.00 22.90
N THR A 139 -31.21 12.72 22.25
CA THR A 139 -30.35 11.56 22.60
C THR A 139 -29.30 11.87 23.69
N ILE A 140 -29.11 13.14 24.03
CA ILE A 140 -28.07 13.54 25.02
C ILE A 140 -28.65 13.62 26.46
N LYS A 141 -29.97 13.63 26.63
CA LYS A 141 -30.59 13.71 27.96
C LYS A 141 -30.85 12.38 28.66
N GLU A 142 -30.86 11.27 27.94
CA GLU A 142 -31.05 9.94 28.54
C GLU A 142 -29.76 9.26 29.04
N HIS A 143 -28.59 9.71 28.57
CA HIS A 143 -27.33 9.10 28.99
C HIS A 143 -26.72 9.73 30.27
N SER A 144 -27.30 10.81 30.77
CA SER A 144 -26.83 11.50 31.98
C SER A 144 -27.54 11.08 33.27
N GLN A 145 -28.59 10.26 33.19
CA GLN A 145 -29.30 9.79 34.37
C GLN A 145 -28.91 8.42 34.88
N THR A 146 -28.26 7.59 34.08
CA THR A 146 -27.84 6.24 34.49
C THR A 146 -26.49 6.19 35.19
N VAL A 147 -25.69 7.26 35.19
CA VAL A 147 -24.36 7.29 35.81
C VAL A 147 -24.38 7.74 37.27
N ASN A 148 -25.49 8.25 37.76
CA ASN A 148 -25.60 8.76 39.15
C ASN A 148 -26.22 7.80 40.16
N GLU A 149 -26.72 6.63 39.76
CA GLU A 149 -27.32 5.66 40.69
C GLU A 149 -26.35 4.53 41.15
N GLU A 150 -25.18 4.41 40.57
CA GLU A 150 -24.18 3.37 40.94
C GLU A 150 -23.12 3.81 41.97
N LYS A 151 -23.27 5.00 42.58
CA LYS A 151 -22.29 5.48 43.59
C LYS A 151 -22.86 5.60 45.02
N GLN A 152 -24.01 4.99 45.31
CA GLN A 152 -24.54 4.95 46.69
C GLN A 152 -25.09 3.57 47.05
N GLN A 153 -24.24 2.53 46.95
CA GLN A 153 -24.39 1.30 47.75
C GLN A 153 -23.01 0.77 48.15
#